data_220cf92bedcf8731b433fcce84b30182
#
_entry.id   220cf92bedcf8731b433fcce84b30182
#
_cell.length_a   1.000
_cell.length_b   1.000
_cell.length_c   1.000
_cell.angle_alpha   90.00
_cell.angle_beta   90.00
_cell.angle_gamma   90.00
#
_symmetry.space_group_name_H-M   'P 1'
#
loop_
_entity.id
_entity.type
_entity.pdbx_description
1 polymer ?
#
loop_
_entity_poly.entity_id
_entity_poly.type
_entity_poly.pdbx_seq_one_letter_code
_entity_poly.pdbx_strand_id
1 'polypeptide(L)'
;MLIALPAIAERLPDPVAAGWQGKPVCEILHEDGALRVFRCTFPPGVGHERHFHATHFGYALSGGTMRITDASGTREVTLTTGSSFFSDGIPWHEVVNVGETAVSYLMIEPK
;
A
#
# COMPACT_ATOMS: atom_id res chain seq x y z
N MET A 1 34.60 4.04 -6.62
CA MET A 1 34.05 3.80 -6.28
C MET A 1 32.88 3.73 -6.52
N LEU A 2 32.13 3.43 -6.52
CA LEU A 2 31.17 3.38 -6.72
C LEU A 2 30.12 3.20 -6.14
N ILE A 3 29.36 2.97 -6.18
CA ILE A 3 28.47 3.25 -5.55
C ILE A 3 27.19 3.00 -6.07
N ALA A 4 26.83 2.01 -6.65
CA ALA A 4 25.61 1.61 -7.25
C ALA A 4 24.57 1.10 -6.28
N LEU A 5 24.91 0.98 -5.04
CA LEU A 5 24.02 0.39 -4.05
C LEU A 5 22.73 1.15 -3.83
N PRO A 6 22.72 2.50 -3.86
CA PRO A 6 21.45 3.21 -3.67
C PRO A 6 20.40 2.82 -4.73
N ALA A 7 20.84 2.55 -5.94
CA ALA A 7 19.90 2.18 -6.98
C ALA A 7 19.19 0.87 -6.64
N ILE A 8 19.88 -0.08 -5.99
CA ILE A 8 19.25 -1.34 -5.60
C ILE A 8 18.25 -1.09 -4.48
N ALA A 9 18.61 -0.27 -3.50
CA ALA A 9 17.70 0.04 -2.40
C ALA A 9 16.45 0.75 -2.88
N GLU A 10 16.53 1.45 -4.02
CA GLU A 10 15.40 2.16 -4.57
C GLU A 10 14.49 1.29 -5.42
N ARG A 11 14.81 0.01 -5.55
CA ARG A 11 14.04 -0.89 -6.40
C ARG A 11 12.97 -1.64 -5.65
N LEU A 12 12.37 -1.00 -4.67
CA LEU A 12 11.22 -1.58 -4.03
C LEU A 12 10.08 -1.68 -5.04
N PRO A 13 9.25 -2.72 -4.95
CA PRO A 13 8.08 -2.82 -5.81
C PRO A 13 7.06 -1.74 -5.48
N ASP A 14 6.23 -1.42 -6.47
CA ASP A 14 5.08 -0.56 -6.24
C ASP A 14 3.96 -1.38 -5.59
N PRO A 15 2.81 -0.76 -5.23
CA PRO A 15 1.77 -1.48 -4.50
C PRO A 15 1.16 -2.65 -5.24
N VAL A 16 1.08 -2.57 -6.57
CA VAL A 16 0.48 -3.64 -7.36
C VAL A 16 1.44 -4.82 -7.49
N ALA A 17 2.74 -4.53 -7.64
CA ALA A 17 3.76 -5.56 -7.76
C ALA A 17 4.06 -6.23 -6.42
N ALA A 18 3.98 -5.50 -5.32
CA ALA A 18 4.20 -6.07 -4.00
C ALA A 18 3.02 -6.95 -3.61
N GLY A 19 3.30 -8.03 -2.92
CA GLY A 19 2.27 -8.95 -2.48
C GLY A 19 2.45 -9.32 -1.02
N TRP A 20 1.98 -10.51 -0.69
CA TRP A 20 2.13 -11.09 0.63
C TRP A 20 2.37 -12.59 0.47
N GLN A 21 3.55 -13.04 0.92
CA GLN A 21 3.92 -14.46 0.85
C GLN A 21 3.70 -15.05 -0.55
N GLY A 22 4.12 -14.29 -1.58
CA GLY A 22 4.08 -14.74 -2.95
C GLY A 22 2.75 -14.54 -3.68
N LYS A 23 1.77 -13.89 -3.04
CA LYS A 23 0.45 -13.66 -3.65
C LYS A 23 0.16 -12.17 -3.76
N PRO A 24 -0.46 -11.73 -4.86
CA PRO A 24 -0.85 -10.32 -4.98
C PRO A 24 -1.95 -9.99 -3.99
N VAL A 25 -1.95 -8.74 -3.52
CA VAL A 25 -2.99 -8.23 -2.63
C VAL A 25 -3.74 -7.06 -3.27
N CYS A 26 -3.26 -6.55 -4.40
CA CYS A 26 -3.90 -5.46 -5.12
C CYS A 26 -4.20 -5.89 -6.55
N GLU A 27 -5.30 -5.38 -7.10
CA GLU A 27 -5.70 -5.64 -8.49
C GLU A 27 -5.98 -4.31 -9.18
N ILE A 28 -5.52 -4.18 -10.42
CA ILE A 28 -5.78 -2.99 -11.22
C ILE A 28 -7.22 -3.05 -11.73
N LEU A 29 -7.99 -1.99 -11.47
CA LEU A 29 -9.36 -1.86 -11.93
C LEU A 29 -9.45 -1.01 -13.19
N HIS A 30 -8.55 -0.04 -13.34
CA HIS A 30 -8.49 0.82 -14.52
C HIS A 30 -7.10 1.42 -14.61
N GLU A 31 -6.60 1.54 -15.82
CA GLU A 31 -5.34 2.24 -16.06
C GLU A 31 -5.35 2.85 -17.46
N ASP A 32 -4.98 4.12 -17.55
CA ASP A 32 -4.83 4.83 -18.83
C ASP A 32 -3.64 5.79 -18.71
N GLY A 33 -3.54 6.73 -19.64
CA GLY A 33 -2.44 7.69 -19.65
C GLY A 33 -2.50 8.72 -18.54
N ALA A 34 -3.64 8.87 -17.88
CA ALA A 34 -3.85 9.91 -16.87
C ALA A 34 -3.80 9.39 -15.45
N LEU A 35 -4.23 8.15 -15.22
CA LEU A 35 -4.29 7.61 -13.85
C LEU A 35 -4.31 6.09 -13.83
N ARG A 36 -4.06 5.55 -12.65
CA ARG A 36 -4.19 4.14 -12.36
C ARG A 36 -5.07 3.99 -11.13
N VAL A 37 -6.07 3.10 -11.23
CA VAL A 37 -6.98 2.80 -10.12
C VAL A 37 -6.83 1.33 -9.76
N PHE A 38 -6.60 1.04 -8.49
CA PHE A 38 -6.48 -0.35 -8.05
C PHE A 38 -7.11 -0.51 -6.68
N ARG A 39 -7.45 -1.76 -6.36
CA ARG A 39 -8.05 -2.12 -5.09
C ARG A 39 -7.15 -3.11 -4.38
N CYS A 40 -6.88 -2.85 -3.10
CA CYS A 40 -6.10 -3.74 -2.26
C CYS A 40 -7.00 -4.35 -1.19
N THR A 41 -6.84 -5.64 -0.92
CA THR A 41 -7.69 -6.37 0.01
C THR A 41 -6.82 -7.23 0.92
N PHE A 42 -7.06 -7.11 2.23
CA PHE A 42 -6.27 -7.78 3.25
C PHE A 42 -7.20 -8.48 4.23
N PRO A 43 -7.40 -9.79 4.11
CA PRO A 43 -8.03 -10.56 5.19
C PRO A 43 -7.22 -10.44 6.48
N PRO A 44 -7.80 -10.76 7.65
CA PRO A 44 -7.04 -10.75 8.90
C PRO A 44 -5.75 -11.55 8.78
N GLY A 45 -4.65 -10.99 9.28
CA GLY A 45 -3.33 -11.61 9.23
C GLY A 45 -2.59 -11.42 7.92
N VAL A 46 -3.23 -10.93 6.88
CA VAL A 46 -2.60 -10.70 5.59
C VAL A 46 -2.08 -9.27 5.53
N GLY A 47 -0.93 -9.10 4.92
CA GLY A 47 -0.31 -7.80 4.81
C GLY A 47 0.11 -7.46 3.39
N HIS A 48 0.93 -6.44 3.31
CA HIS A 48 1.47 -5.93 2.07
C HIS A 48 2.97 -5.74 2.33
N GLU A 49 3.79 -6.52 1.66
CA GLU A 49 5.23 -6.49 1.87
C GLU A 49 5.78 -5.13 1.50
N ARG A 50 7.00 -4.86 1.94
CA ARG A 50 7.62 -3.55 1.78
C ARG A 50 7.53 -3.07 0.34
N HIS A 51 7.01 -1.86 0.16
CA HIS A 51 6.78 -1.24 -1.13
C HIS A 51 6.78 0.27 -0.99
N PHE A 52 6.86 0.98 -2.10
CA PHE A 52 6.71 2.43 -2.13
C PHE A 52 5.36 2.80 -2.72
N HIS A 53 4.95 4.04 -2.50
CA HIS A 53 3.77 4.60 -3.15
C HIS A 53 4.14 5.90 -3.85
N ALA A 54 3.66 6.09 -5.07
CA ALA A 54 3.59 7.39 -5.70
C ALA A 54 2.46 8.19 -5.06
N THR A 55 2.31 9.45 -5.46
CA THR A 55 1.18 10.28 -5.06
C THR A 55 -0.12 9.52 -5.28
N HIS A 56 -1.00 9.52 -4.29
CA HIS A 56 -2.24 8.76 -4.42
C HIS A 56 -3.32 9.28 -3.48
N PHE A 57 -4.57 9.03 -3.88
CA PHE A 57 -5.75 9.20 -3.05
C PHE A 57 -6.27 7.81 -2.71
N GLY A 58 -6.65 7.59 -1.46
CA GLY A 58 -7.19 6.32 -1.00
C GLY A 58 -8.57 6.47 -0.40
N TYR A 59 -9.38 5.42 -0.53
CA TYR A 59 -10.73 5.38 0.01
C TYR A 59 -10.97 4.00 0.62
N ALA A 60 -11.35 3.97 1.90
CA ALA A 60 -11.56 2.72 2.62
C ALA A 60 -12.94 2.15 2.29
N LEU A 61 -12.96 1.07 1.52
CA LEU A 61 -14.19 0.34 1.19
C LEU A 61 -14.65 -0.48 2.40
N SER A 62 -13.71 -1.04 3.14
CA SER A 62 -13.97 -1.83 4.34
C SER A 62 -12.82 -1.56 5.30
N GLY A 63 -13.14 -1.02 6.46
CA GLY A 63 -12.15 -0.60 7.43
C GLY A 63 -11.70 -1.71 8.37
N GLY A 64 -10.78 -1.36 9.24
CA GLY A 64 -10.22 -2.26 10.25
C GLY A 64 -8.93 -1.69 10.80
N THR A 65 -8.14 -2.53 11.44
CA THR A 65 -6.91 -2.11 12.10
C THR A 65 -5.70 -2.65 11.36
N MET A 66 -4.83 -1.73 10.92
CA MET A 66 -3.61 -2.07 10.21
C MET A 66 -2.40 -1.67 11.04
N ARG A 67 -1.38 -2.52 11.06
CA ARG A 67 -0.08 -2.16 11.59
C ARG A 67 0.78 -1.68 10.42
N ILE A 68 1.33 -0.49 10.58
CA ILE A 68 2.14 0.13 9.54
C ILE A 68 3.56 0.29 10.07
N THR A 69 4.53 -0.15 9.28
CA THR A 69 5.95 0.03 9.57
C THR A 69 6.59 0.84 8.46
N ASP A 70 7.27 1.90 8.81
CA ASP A 70 8.02 2.75 7.88
C ASP A 70 9.27 3.29 8.56
N ALA A 71 9.93 4.27 7.95
CA ALA A 71 11.15 4.84 8.49
C ALA A 71 10.97 5.47 9.88
N SER A 72 9.73 5.84 10.24
CA SER A 72 9.43 6.44 11.53
C SER A 72 9.15 5.41 12.62
N GLY A 73 9.05 4.14 12.26
CA GLY A 73 8.79 3.06 13.20
C GLY A 73 7.49 2.33 12.87
N THR A 74 6.93 1.68 13.88
CA THR A 74 5.74 0.85 13.72
C THR A 74 4.61 1.43 14.56
N ARG A 75 3.40 1.45 13.99
CA ARG A 75 2.20 1.93 14.68
C ARG A 75 0.96 1.20 14.17
N GLU A 76 -0.09 1.23 14.95
CA GLU A 76 -1.39 0.72 14.52
C GLU A 76 -2.31 1.88 14.18
N VAL A 77 -3.03 1.72 13.08
CA VAL A 77 -3.95 2.74 12.57
C VAL A 77 -5.30 2.07 12.33
N THR A 78 -6.36 2.71 12.78
CA THR A 78 -7.72 2.26 12.50
C THR A 78 -8.25 3.02 11.30
N LEU A 79 -8.64 2.26 10.26
CA LEU A 79 -9.29 2.81 9.09
C LEU A 79 -10.78 2.66 9.26
N THR A 80 -11.52 3.76 9.17
CA THR A 80 -12.98 3.72 9.22
C THR A 80 -13.51 3.51 7.80
N THR A 81 -14.45 2.58 7.65
CA THR A 81 -15.13 2.38 6.36
C THR A 81 -15.71 3.72 5.87
N GLY A 82 -15.44 4.06 4.61
CA GLY A 82 -15.92 5.29 4.00
C GLY A 82 -14.99 6.48 4.23
N SER A 83 -13.88 6.31 4.96
CA SER A 83 -12.91 7.39 5.12
C SER A 83 -11.97 7.46 3.92
N SER A 84 -11.38 8.62 3.71
CA SER A 84 -10.45 8.84 2.61
C SER A 84 -9.15 9.44 3.14
N PHE A 85 -8.09 9.31 2.35
CA PHE A 85 -6.80 9.87 2.68
C PHE A 85 -6.05 10.23 1.41
N PHE A 86 -5.12 11.16 1.53
CA PHE A 86 -4.27 11.59 0.43
C PHE A 86 -2.82 11.57 0.88
N SER A 87 -1.91 11.20 -0.02
CA SER A 87 -0.49 11.18 0.23
C SER A 87 0.28 11.68 -1.00
N ASP A 88 1.31 12.47 -0.77
CA ASP A 88 2.21 12.91 -1.84
C ASP A 88 3.18 11.80 -2.28
N GLY A 89 3.19 10.71 -1.55
CA GLY A 89 4.07 9.59 -1.83
C GLY A 89 4.65 9.04 -0.54
N ILE A 90 5.04 7.78 -0.57
CA ILE A 90 5.62 7.09 0.58
C ILE A 90 6.89 6.39 0.08
N PRO A 91 8.08 6.75 0.61
CA PRO A 91 9.33 6.11 0.18
C PRO A 91 9.32 4.60 0.39
N TRP A 92 8.80 4.14 1.52
CA TRP A 92 8.54 2.74 1.76
C TRP A 92 7.68 2.57 2.99
N HIS A 93 6.86 1.56 2.96
CA HIS A 93 6.23 1.02 4.17
C HIS A 93 5.83 -0.44 3.92
N GLU A 94 5.48 -1.11 5.00
CA GLU A 94 4.79 -2.38 4.92
C GLU A 94 3.64 -2.34 5.90
N VAL A 95 2.58 -3.07 5.60
CA VAL A 95 1.37 -3.05 6.41
C VAL A 95 0.89 -4.47 6.64
N VAL A 96 0.22 -4.70 7.78
CA VAL A 96 -0.37 -5.98 8.10
C VAL A 96 -1.72 -5.72 8.75
N ASN A 97 -2.73 -6.47 8.32
CA ASN A 97 -4.03 -6.42 8.97
C ASN A 97 -3.93 -7.19 10.30
N VAL A 98 -3.98 -6.45 11.42
CA VAL A 98 -3.91 -7.03 12.76
C VAL A 98 -5.27 -7.04 13.45
N GLY A 99 -6.33 -6.66 12.73
CA GLY A 99 -7.70 -6.69 13.23
C GLY A 99 -8.40 -7.98 12.89
N GLU A 100 -9.72 -7.96 13.02
CA GLU A 100 -10.55 -9.15 12.85
C GLU A 100 -11.45 -9.09 11.63
N THR A 101 -11.44 -7.98 10.90
CA THR A 101 -12.24 -7.82 9.70
C THR A 101 -11.33 -7.65 8.49
N ALA A 102 -11.81 -8.04 7.32
CA ALA A 102 -11.07 -7.81 6.08
C ALA A 102 -11.03 -6.30 5.80
N VAL A 103 -9.84 -5.81 5.47
CA VAL A 103 -9.64 -4.41 5.08
C VAL A 103 -9.53 -4.35 3.57
N SER A 104 -10.23 -3.40 2.96
CA SER A 104 -10.14 -3.19 1.52
C SER A 104 -10.19 -1.70 1.24
N TYR A 105 -9.34 -1.23 0.34
CA TYR A 105 -9.37 0.17 -0.05
C TYR A 105 -9.06 0.35 -1.53
N LEU A 106 -9.59 1.45 -2.05
CA LEU A 106 -9.39 1.88 -3.41
C LEU A 106 -8.24 2.89 -3.41
N MET A 107 -7.36 2.76 -4.40
CA MET A 107 -6.24 3.68 -4.57
C MET A 107 -6.30 4.28 -5.96
N ILE A 108 -6.14 5.60 -6.03
CA ILE A 108 -6.12 6.33 -7.28
C ILE A 108 -4.79 7.06 -7.38
N GLU A 109 -3.99 6.69 -8.37
CA GLU A 109 -2.67 7.29 -8.62
C GLU A 109 -2.72 8.11 -9.89
N PRO A 110 -2.62 9.44 -9.81
CA PRO A 110 -2.46 10.24 -11.02
C PRO A 110 -1.09 9.99 -11.64
N LYS A 111 -1.01 10.14 -12.95
CA LYS A 111 0.24 9.94 -13.67
C LYS A 111 0.83 11.25 -14.16
#